data_5df5113480ffb2f6f1854a2847af3e8e
#
_entry.id   5df5113480ffb2f6f1854a2847af3e8e
#
_cell.length_a   1.000
_cell.length_b   1.000
_cell.length_c   1.000
_cell.angle_alpha   90.00
_cell.angle_beta   90.00
_cell.angle_gamma   90.00
#
_symmetry.space_group_name_H-M   'P 1'
#
loop_
_entity.id
_entity.type
_entity.pdbx_description
1 polymer ?
#
loop_
_entity_poly.entity_id
_entity_poly.type
_entity_poly.pdbx_seq_one_letter_code
_entity_poly.pdbx_strand_id
1 'polypeptide(L)'
;MSWTYEAPLDHMRFVLEHVLDAPTHWKACEAFADLDLDTADAVLQEAARFASEVLQPLNAVGDVEGCVRDTEGRVRTPTGFPQAYQAFVAGGWPALPCTPDWGGQGLPLLLDAALREMLDACNHGWNMYPDLLHGAYETIKAHASEALKARYLPKIVSGEWLAAMALTEPQAGSDLGQLRTRAEPQADGSLRISGNKIFISGGEHDLTDNIVHLVLCRLPDAPAGTKGLSLALVPKVLPDGSRNTLFCDGVEKKMGIKASATCAMRYEGATGWLIGEPHRGLAAMFLMMNSARLHVGLQGLGHQEMAAQNARRYAAERVQMGRAIAEHPAVRLLLDRLDVMAQSQRVLAYRAALALDLAEHHGDGAVREREKRFAALLTPIVKAFCTHQGFHGPAAALGVWGGYGYVHEYGIEQTVRDARIAMIYEGTNEIQAIDLAQRKLLADGGTTAFELLDALRAELATGDPLRDFVDASRAHLQDWLERARRDSSLLLESADDLLHGMAHTLLAWAVGRMANAAQRLPDAAAARQRALTGAFVRHALPQGRLHWERALAAAAPA
;
A
#
# COMPACT_ATOMS: atom_id res chain seq x y z
N MET A 1 -18.90 -17.64 16.09
CA MET A 1 -17.53 -17.10 16.25
C MET A 1 -17.49 -15.71 15.65
N SER A 2 -16.98 -14.74 16.40
CA SER A 2 -16.87 -13.36 15.90
C SER A 2 -15.68 -13.26 14.95
N TRP A 3 -15.85 -12.59 13.82
CA TRP A 3 -14.77 -12.14 12.94
C TRP A 3 -14.06 -10.97 13.63
N THR A 4 -12.85 -11.19 14.13
CA THR A 4 -12.13 -10.23 14.98
C THR A 4 -10.68 -10.10 14.55
N TYR A 5 -10.11 -8.94 14.80
CA TYR A 5 -8.70 -8.65 14.59
C TYR A 5 -7.99 -8.45 15.94
N GLU A 6 -6.82 -9.01 16.05
CA GLU A 6 -5.86 -8.76 17.12
C GLU A 6 -4.54 -8.37 16.48
N ALA A 7 -4.09 -7.14 16.73
CA ALA A 7 -2.85 -6.66 16.13
C ALA A 7 -1.67 -7.55 16.58
N PRO A 8 -0.85 -8.04 15.65
CA PRO A 8 0.28 -8.94 15.98
C PRO A 8 1.47 -8.13 16.54
N LEU A 9 1.25 -7.38 17.63
CA LEU A 9 2.21 -6.44 18.21
C LEU A 9 3.55 -7.09 18.54
N ASP A 10 3.54 -8.30 19.11
CA ASP A 10 4.78 -9.04 19.40
C ASP A 10 5.60 -9.31 18.14
N HIS A 11 4.93 -9.65 17.03
CA HIS A 11 5.62 -9.88 15.76
C HIS A 11 6.05 -8.55 15.11
N MET A 12 5.25 -7.48 15.22
CA MET A 12 5.63 -6.14 14.74
C MET A 12 6.88 -5.66 15.48
N ARG A 13 6.89 -5.75 16.82
CA ARG A 13 8.08 -5.43 17.64
C ARG A 13 9.29 -6.28 17.24
N PHE A 14 9.11 -7.60 17.10
CA PHE A 14 10.16 -8.51 16.66
C PHE A 14 10.77 -8.09 15.32
N VAL A 15 9.93 -7.68 14.35
CA VAL A 15 10.38 -7.19 13.05
C VAL A 15 11.16 -5.89 13.19
N LEU A 16 10.65 -4.92 13.94
CA LEU A 16 11.31 -3.63 14.15
C LEU A 16 12.66 -3.77 14.86
N GLU A 17 12.69 -4.52 15.95
CA GLU A 17 13.86 -4.61 16.82
C GLU A 17 14.92 -5.58 16.28
N HIS A 18 14.51 -6.78 15.86
CA HIS A 18 15.45 -7.87 15.64
C HIS A 18 15.66 -8.23 14.18
N VAL A 19 14.70 -7.95 13.31
CA VAL A 19 14.80 -8.27 11.87
C VAL A 19 15.35 -7.08 11.08
N LEU A 20 14.79 -5.90 11.29
CA LEU A 20 15.16 -4.67 10.57
C LEU A 20 16.14 -3.78 11.34
N ASP A 21 16.34 -4.02 12.65
CA ASP A 21 17.20 -3.20 13.51
C ASP A 21 16.87 -1.70 13.41
N ALA A 22 15.56 -1.40 13.44
CA ALA A 22 15.05 -0.04 13.28
C ALA A 22 15.65 0.97 14.26
N PRO A 23 15.90 0.63 15.57
CA PRO A 23 16.51 1.56 16.50
C PRO A 23 17.90 2.05 16.09
N THR A 24 18.72 1.18 15.49
CA THR A 24 20.05 1.59 14.98
C THR A 24 19.89 2.55 13.80
N HIS A 25 18.94 2.29 12.92
CA HIS A 25 18.64 3.16 11.79
C HIS A 25 18.06 4.51 12.22
N TRP A 26 17.14 4.54 13.20
CA TRP A 26 16.58 5.79 13.74
C TRP A 26 17.66 6.70 14.33
N LYS A 27 18.61 6.15 15.09
CA LYS A 27 19.74 6.92 15.63
C LYS A 27 20.64 7.55 14.55
N ALA A 28 20.67 6.97 13.36
CA ALA A 28 21.41 7.51 12.23
C ALA A 28 20.63 8.61 11.45
N CYS A 29 19.39 8.87 11.83
CA CYS A 29 18.51 9.90 11.27
C CYS A 29 18.28 10.98 12.33
N GLU A 30 18.71 12.23 12.09
CA GLU A 30 18.54 13.32 13.05
C GLU A 30 17.07 13.50 13.48
N ALA A 31 16.13 13.37 12.53
CA ALA A 31 14.71 13.50 12.79
C ALA A 31 14.14 12.44 13.75
N PHE A 32 14.80 11.31 13.91
CA PHE A 32 14.33 10.16 14.70
C PHE A 32 15.30 9.77 15.83
N ALA A 33 16.36 10.56 16.06
CA ALA A 33 17.44 10.19 16.96
C ALA A 33 17.00 9.92 18.41
N ASP A 34 15.94 10.59 18.85
CA ASP A 34 15.36 10.46 20.20
C ASP A 34 14.25 9.39 20.28
N LEU A 35 13.88 8.75 19.15
CA LEU A 35 12.86 7.71 19.14
C LEU A 35 13.44 6.39 19.70
N ASP A 36 12.81 5.85 20.72
CA ASP A 36 13.10 4.53 21.26
C ASP A 36 11.98 3.51 20.99
N LEU A 37 12.26 2.24 21.25
CA LEU A 37 11.31 1.15 21.05
C LEU A 37 10.09 1.24 21.97
N ASP A 38 10.24 1.74 23.19
CA ASP A 38 9.13 1.82 24.13
C ASP A 38 8.11 2.88 23.67
N THR A 39 8.61 3.99 23.13
CA THR A 39 7.76 5.01 22.48
C THR A 39 7.08 4.44 21.23
N ALA A 40 7.82 3.73 20.37
CA ALA A 40 7.26 3.09 19.20
C ALA A 40 6.17 2.06 19.56
N ASP A 41 6.41 1.23 20.57
CA ASP A 41 5.43 0.28 21.09
C ASP A 41 4.17 0.96 21.63
N ALA A 42 4.32 2.07 22.38
CA ALA A 42 3.17 2.82 22.87
C ALA A 42 2.30 3.35 21.71
N VAL A 43 2.93 3.88 20.65
CA VAL A 43 2.21 4.28 19.43
C VAL A 43 1.48 3.11 18.79
N LEU A 44 2.14 1.95 18.63
CA LEU A 44 1.54 0.76 18.02
C LEU A 44 0.42 0.17 18.88
N GLN A 45 0.51 0.20 20.21
CA GLN A 45 -0.56 -0.24 21.11
C GLN A 45 -1.82 0.62 20.98
N GLU A 46 -1.65 1.96 20.93
CA GLU A 46 -2.78 2.88 20.72
C GLU A 46 -3.39 2.70 19.32
N ALA A 47 -2.57 2.49 18.28
CA ALA A 47 -3.02 2.19 16.94
C ALA A 47 -3.84 0.88 16.91
N ALA A 48 -3.35 -0.17 17.57
CA ALA A 48 -4.03 -1.46 17.69
C ALA A 48 -5.40 -1.32 18.39
N ARG A 49 -5.45 -0.52 19.46
CA ARG A 49 -6.70 -0.24 20.17
C ARG A 49 -7.70 0.49 19.29
N PHE A 50 -7.26 1.56 18.60
CA PHE A 50 -8.14 2.29 17.66
C PHE A 50 -8.65 1.37 16.54
N ALA A 51 -7.78 0.58 15.92
CA ALA A 51 -8.14 -0.32 14.83
C ALA A 51 -9.17 -1.37 15.27
N SER A 52 -8.92 -2.03 16.42
CA SER A 52 -9.76 -3.15 16.89
C SER A 52 -11.05 -2.69 17.57
N GLU A 53 -11.04 -1.59 18.36
CA GLU A 53 -12.19 -1.16 19.12
C GLU A 53 -13.09 -0.19 18.36
N VAL A 54 -12.53 0.63 17.45
CA VAL A 54 -13.27 1.66 16.71
C VAL A 54 -13.58 1.22 15.28
N LEU A 55 -12.60 0.71 14.52
CA LEU A 55 -12.80 0.45 13.10
C LEU A 55 -13.35 -0.94 12.79
N GLN A 56 -12.87 -1.97 13.47
CA GLN A 56 -13.25 -3.34 13.18
C GLN A 56 -14.78 -3.57 13.33
N PRO A 57 -15.48 -3.02 14.36
CA PRO A 57 -16.94 -3.17 14.47
C PRO A 57 -17.72 -2.54 13.30
N LEU A 58 -17.15 -1.54 12.65
CA LEU A 58 -17.79 -0.82 11.54
C LEU A 58 -17.62 -1.50 10.17
N ASN A 59 -16.76 -2.52 10.07
CA ASN A 59 -16.44 -3.15 8.77
C ASN A 59 -17.67 -3.82 8.14
N ALA A 60 -18.37 -4.67 8.87
CA ALA A 60 -19.59 -5.33 8.39
C ALA A 60 -20.73 -4.32 8.18
N VAL A 61 -20.87 -3.30 9.04
CA VAL A 61 -21.83 -2.22 8.87
C VAL A 61 -21.60 -1.50 7.54
N GLY A 62 -20.33 -1.17 7.25
CA GLY A 62 -19.94 -0.52 6.02
C GLY A 62 -20.24 -1.33 4.76
N ASP A 63 -20.03 -2.66 4.78
CA ASP A 63 -20.33 -3.53 3.63
C ASP A 63 -21.84 -3.65 3.38
N VAL A 64 -22.66 -3.64 4.43
CA VAL A 64 -24.13 -3.75 4.31
C VAL A 64 -24.73 -2.42 3.86
N GLU A 65 -24.37 -1.30 4.49
CA GLU A 65 -24.97 0.01 4.20
C GLU A 65 -24.42 0.63 2.92
N GLY A 66 -23.12 0.54 2.68
CA GLY A 66 -22.44 1.25 1.61
C GLY A 66 -22.57 2.77 1.70
N CYS A 67 -22.14 3.46 0.64
CA CYS A 67 -22.29 4.91 0.53
C CYS A 67 -23.56 5.29 -0.23
N VAL A 68 -24.25 6.35 0.22
CA VAL A 68 -25.52 6.81 -0.37
C VAL A 68 -25.35 8.24 -0.88
N ARG A 69 -25.55 8.44 -2.19
CA ARG A 69 -25.63 9.77 -2.81
C ARG A 69 -27.08 10.26 -2.79
N ASP A 70 -27.30 11.49 -2.32
CA ASP A 70 -28.62 12.13 -2.36
C ASP A 70 -28.88 12.85 -3.71
N THR A 71 -30.06 13.46 -3.84
CA THR A 71 -30.47 14.19 -5.03
C THR A 71 -29.69 15.48 -5.26
N GLU A 72 -29.04 16.02 -4.23
CA GLU A 72 -28.20 17.22 -4.31
C GLU A 72 -26.72 16.89 -4.61
N GLY A 73 -26.39 15.60 -4.76
CA GLY A 73 -25.05 15.15 -5.07
C GLY A 73 -24.13 15.00 -3.85
N ARG A 74 -24.67 15.13 -2.62
CA ARG A 74 -23.91 14.88 -1.38
C ARG A 74 -23.85 13.38 -1.13
N VAL A 75 -22.72 12.91 -0.62
CA VAL A 75 -22.50 11.50 -0.31
C VAL A 75 -22.43 11.32 1.20
N ARG A 76 -23.29 10.46 1.72
CA ARG A 76 -23.29 10.02 3.10
C ARG A 76 -22.54 8.70 3.20
N THR A 77 -21.58 8.64 4.10
CA THR A 77 -20.85 7.42 4.48
C THR A 77 -21.68 6.54 5.43
N PRO A 78 -21.29 5.27 5.65
CA PRO A 78 -21.99 4.39 6.57
C PRO A 78 -22.05 4.92 8.00
N THR A 79 -23.02 4.40 8.77
CA THR A 79 -23.22 4.73 10.19
C THR A 79 -21.92 4.48 10.98
N GLY A 80 -21.52 5.46 11.80
CA GLY A 80 -20.32 5.40 12.65
C GLY A 80 -19.02 5.87 11.97
N PHE A 81 -19.00 6.00 10.64
CA PHE A 81 -17.78 6.42 9.91
C PHE A 81 -17.32 7.85 10.24
N PRO A 82 -18.23 8.86 10.31
CA PRO A 82 -17.83 10.21 10.73
C PRO A 82 -17.26 10.25 12.15
N GLN A 83 -17.86 9.51 13.08
CA GLN A 83 -17.40 9.45 14.48
C GLN A 83 -16.03 8.76 14.57
N ALA A 84 -15.80 7.68 13.82
CA ALA A 84 -14.50 7.02 13.73
C ALA A 84 -13.45 7.96 13.15
N TYR A 85 -13.80 8.80 12.15
CA TYR A 85 -12.89 9.79 11.60
C TYR A 85 -12.54 10.89 12.61
N GLN A 86 -13.51 11.37 13.37
CA GLN A 86 -13.26 12.33 14.48
C GLN A 86 -12.32 11.73 15.53
N ALA A 87 -12.50 10.47 15.90
CA ALA A 87 -11.61 9.77 16.83
C ALA A 87 -10.19 9.59 16.25
N PHE A 88 -10.05 9.31 14.95
CA PHE A 88 -8.79 9.24 14.23
C PHE A 88 -8.02 10.59 14.27
N VAL A 89 -8.72 11.68 14.00
CA VAL A 89 -8.17 13.03 14.07
C VAL A 89 -7.79 13.39 15.51
N ALA A 90 -8.66 13.11 16.48
CA ALA A 90 -8.38 13.37 17.90
C ALA A 90 -7.17 12.58 18.42
N GLY A 91 -6.90 11.38 17.89
CA GLY A 91 -5.71 10.58 18.16
C GLY A 91 -4.43 11.11 17.51
N GLY A 92 -4.53 12.13 16.65
CA GLY A 92 -3.37 12.73 15.95
C GLY A 92 -2.81 11.87 14.81
N TRP A 93 -3.51 10.83 14.38
CA TRP A 93 -3.03 9.87 13.38
C TRP A 93 -2.72 10.48 12.01
N PRO A 94 -3.48 11.48 11.49
CA PRO A 94 -3.15 12.13 10.22
C PRO A 94 -1.77 12.79 10.20
N ALA A 95 -1.35 13.31 11.38
CA ALA A 95 -0.11 14.06 11.55
C ALA A 95 1.13 13.18 11.76
N LEU A 96 0.96 11.86 11.96
CA LEU A 96 2.00 10.94 12.42
C LEU A 96 3.31 11.05 11.62
N PRO A 97 3.34 10.88 10.28
CA PRO A 97 4.59 10.95 9.51
C PRO A 97 4.90 12.36 8.98
N CYS A 98 4.03 13.34 9.22
CA CYS A 98 4.22 14.71 8.70
C CYS A 98 5.27 15.49 9.52
N THR A 99 5.99 16.43 8.88
CA THR A 99 7.03 17.20 9.56
C THR A 99 6.46 18.21 10.57
N PRO A 100 7.18 18.49 11.67
CA PRO A 100 6.75 19.46 12.69
C PRO A 100 6.48 20.87 12.14
N ASP A 101 7.15 21.29 11.07
CA ASP A 101 6.97 22.62 10.45
C ASP A 101 5.52 22.89 10.03
N TRP A 102 4.75 21.85 9.76
CA TRP A 102 3.34 21.92 9.37
C TRP A 102 2.39 21.38 10.45
N GLY A 103 2.89 21.15 11.66
CA GLY A 103 2.11 20.60 12.78
C GLY A 103 2.08 19.08 12.84
N GLY A 104 2.99 18.41 12.13
CA GLY A 104 3.16 16.96 12.16
C GLY A 104 3.91 16.48 13.40
N GLN A 105 3.90 15.17 13.63
CA GLN A 105 4.62 14.54 14.75
C GLN A 105 6.06 14.14 14.37
N GLY A 106 6.39 14.09 13.08
CA GLY A 106 7.72 13.75 12.59
C GLY A 106 8.16 12.33 12.90
N LEU A 107 7.22 11.39 13.02
CA LEU A 107 7.52 9.98 13.27
C LEU A 107 7.83 9.25 11.95
N PRO A 108 8.59 8.12 11.99
CA PRO A 108 8.96 7.39 10.80
C PRO A 108 7.77 6.84 9.99
N LEU A 109 7.89 6.82 8.66
CA LEU A 109 6.97 6.12 7.77
C LEU A 109 6.86 4.62 8.10
N LEU A 110 7.89 4.05 8.69
CA LEU A 110 7.87 2.68 9.19
C LEU A 110 6.78 2.46 10.25
N LEU A 111 6.54 3.43 11.14
CA LEU A 111 5.43 3.37 12.11
C LEU A 111 4.07 3.64 11.44
N ASP A 112 4.01 4.56 10.48
CA ASP A 112 2.78 4.76 9.68
C ASP A 112 2.43 3.49 8.88
N ALA A 113 3.41 2.77 8.34
CA ALA A 113 3.18 1.50 7.66
C ALA A 113 2.55 0.44 8.59
N ALA A 114 3.01 0.36 9.85
CA ALA A 114 2.41 -0.53 10.83
C ALA A 114 0.98 -0.11 11.22
N LEU A 115 0.73 1.20 11.38
CA LEU A 115 -0.62 1.74 11.56
C LEU A 115 -1.53 1.35 10.39
N ARG A 116 -1.09 1.60 9.13
CA ARG A 116 -1.87 1.30 7.92
C ARG A 116 -2.22 -0.17 7.81
N GLU A 117 -1.27 -1.08 8.09
CA GLU A 117 -1.56 -2.53 8.14
C GLU A 117 -2.74 -2.85 9.06
N MET A 118 -2.76 -2.26 10.28
CA MET A 118 -3.83 -2.49 11.25
C MET A 118 -5.17 -1.90 10.79
N LEU A 119 -5.17 -0.68 10.23
CA LEU A 119 -6.38 -0.04 9.73
C LEU A 119 -7.00 -0.83 8.57
N ASP A 120 -6.18 -1.27 7.62
CA ASP A 120 -6.62 -2.04 6.46
C ASP A 120 -7.12 -3.43 6.84
N ALA A 121 -6.47 -4.09 7.81
CA ALA A 121 -6.95 -5.36 8.35
C ALA A 121 -8.35 -5.22 8.97
N CYS A 122 -8.61 -4.12 9.66
CA CYS A 122 -9.86 -3.87 10.36
C CYS A 122 -10.97 -3.33 9.48
N ASN A 123 -10.69 -2.35 8.61
CA ASN A 123 -11.70 -1.71 7.77
C ASN A 123 -11.09 -1.00 6.56
N HIS A 124 -10.73 -1.76 5.54
CA HIS A 124 -10.16 -1.23 4.29
C HIS A 124 -11.08 -0.16 3.66
N GLY A 125 -12.41 -0.37 3.67
CA GLY A 125 -13.35 0.58 3.11
C GLY A 125 -13.33 1.96 3.78
N TRP A 126 -13.14 2.01 5.09
CA TRP A 126 -12.99 3.25 5.85
C TRP A 126 -11.60 3.87 5.64
N ASN A 127 -10.53 3.04 5.66
CA ASN A 127 -9.16 3.54 5.52
C ASN A 127 -8.90 4.23 4.18
N MET A 128 -9.68 3.92 3.14
CA MET A 128 -9.59 4.60 1.83
C MET A 128 -9.73 6.12 1.88
N TYR A 129 -10.37 6.69 2.92
CA TYR A 129 -10.51 8.14 3.07
C TYR A 129 -9.23 8.80 3.59
N PRO A 130 -8.63 8.39 4.74
CA PRO A 130 -7.40 9.00 5.23
C PRO A 130 -6.14 8.51 4.51
N ASP A 131 -6.21 7.43 3.73
CA ASP A 131 -5.05 6.81 3.08
C ASP A 131 -4.34 7.76 2.09
N LEU A 132 -5.09 8.67 1.47
CA LEU A 132 -4.55 9.63 0.51
C LEU A 132 -3.93 10.88 1.16
N LEU A 133 -4.09 11.09 2.49
CA LEU A 133 -3.64 12.32 3.16
C LEU A 133 -2.14 12.52 3.07
N HIS A 134 -1.34 11.51 3.41
CA HIS A 134 0.12 11.63 3.39
C HIS A 134 0.66 11.89 1.98
N GLY A 135 0.15 11.20 0.97
CA GLY A 135 0.53 11.44 -0.42
C GLY A 135 0.16 12.84 -0.92
N ALA A 136 -0.99 13.36 -0.51
CA ALA A 136 -1.39 14.74 -0.81
C ALA A 136 -0.49 15.76 -0.08
N TYR A 137 -0.18 15.52 1.20
CA TYR A 137 0.76 16.32 1.99
C TYR A 137 2.11 16.40 1.28
N GLU A 138 2.74 15.30 0.92
CA GLU A 138 4.04 15.27 0.26
C GLU A 138 4.01 15.99 -1.10
N THR A 139 2.95 15.80 -1.89
CA THR A 139 2.80 16.45 -3.20
C THR A 139 2.66 17.97 -3.07
N ILE A 140 1.85 18.45 -2.12
CA ILE A 140 1.66 19.89 -1.87
C ILE A 140 2.95 20.48 -1.28
N LYS A 141 3.57 19.82 -0.30
CA LYS A 141 4.84 20.24 0.31
C LYS A 141 5.95 20.43 -0.73
N ALA A 142 6.09 19.50 -1.66
CA ALA A 142 7.15 19.53 -2.65
C ALA A 142 6.90 20.52 -3.79
N HIS A 143 5.65 20.70 -4.22
CA HIS A 143 5.35 21.33 -5.51
C HIS A 143 4.46 22.58 -5.46
N ALA A 144 3.72 22.81 -4.36
CA ALA A 144 2.84 23.98 -4.30
C ALA A 144 3.60 25.27 -3.99
N SER A 145 3.00 26.40 -4.34
CA SER A 145 3.49 27.72 -3.91
C SER A 145 3.39 27.87 -2.39
N GLU A 146 4.24 28.75 -1.80
CA GLU A 146 4.21 28.97 -0.34
C GLU A 146 2.83 29.42 0.17
N ALA A 147 2.10 30.20 -0.62
CA ALA A 147 0.73 30.62 -0.29
C ALA A 147 -0.25 29.44 -0.22
N LEU A 148 -0.12 28.46 -1.13
CA LEU A 148 -0.92 27.24 -1.11
C LEU A 148 -0.49 26.32 0.04
N LYS A 149 0.81 26.15 0.27
CA LYS A 149 1.32 25.36 1.40
C LYS A 149 0.77 25.89 2.72
N ALA A 150 0.94 27.19 2.99
CA ALA A 150 0.48 27.82 4.23
C ALA A 150 -1.04 27.67 4.46
N ARG A 151 -1.83 27.60 3.39
CA ARG A 151 -3.28 27.46 3.49
C ARG A 151 -3.75 26.02 3.66
N TYR A 152 -3.17 25.08 2.93
CA TYR A 152 -3.69 23.72 2.82
C TYR A 152 -2.95 22.70 3.69
N LEU A 153 -1.63 22.81 3.88
CA LEU A 153 -0.88 21.80 4.63
C LEU A 153 -1.33 21.67 6.09
N PRO A 154 -1.51 22.74 6.88
CA PRO A 154 -1.96 22.60 8.27
C PRO A 154 -3.30 21.88 8.40
N LYS A 155 -4.22 22.09 7.44
CA LYS A 155 -5.55 21.46 7.43
C LYS A 155 -5.51 19.99 7.03
N ILE A 156 -4.60 19.60 6.13
CA ILE A 156 -4.37 18.21 5.72
C ILE A 156 -3.63 17.46 6.83
N VAL A 157 -2.60 18.05 7.40
CA VAL A 157 -1.80 17.44 8.48
C VAL A 157 -2.66 17.22 9.73
N SER A 158 -3.51 18.17 10.10
CA SER A 158 -4.45 18.00 11.23
C SER A 158 -5.59 17.01 10.93
N GLY A 159 -5.81 16.64 9.66
CA GLY A 159 -6.98 15.86 9.24
C GLY A 159 -8.29 16.65 9.22
N GLU A 160 -8.26 17.98 9.41
CA GLU A 160 -9.47 18.81 9.30
C GLU A 160 -10.06 18.74 7.90
N TRP A 161 -9.22 18.60 6.86
CA TRP A 161 -9.62 18.39 5.47
C TRP A 161 -9.03 17.09 4.94
N LEU A 162 -9.83 16.34 4.19
CA LEU A 162 -9.38 15.17 3.45
C LEU A 162 -8.94 15.56 2.02
N ALA A 163 -8.25 14.66 1.36
CA ALA A 163 -7.77 14.84 0.01
C ALA A 163 -8.26 13.72 -0.92
N ALA A 164 -8.39 14.04 -2.20
CA ALA A 164 -8.74 13.08 -3.23
C ALA A 164 -7.80 13.19 -4.44
N MET A 165 -7.44 12.05 -5.01
CA MET A 165 -6.61 11.95 -6.21
C MET A 165 -7.50 11.76 -7.44
N ALA A 166 -7.57 12.77 -8.33
CA ALA A 166 -8.47 12.82 -9.47
C ALA A 166 -7.71 12.68 -10.80
N LEU A 167 -7.41 11.41 -11.19
CA LEU A 167 -6.68 11.09 -12.41
C LEU A 167 -7.60 10.58 -13.52
N THR A 168 -8.23 9.44 -13.26
CA THR A 168 -8.88 8.58 -14.25
C THR A 168 -10.07 9.25 -14.92
N GLU A 169 -10.18 9.07 -16.22
CA GLU A 169 -11.34 9.45 -17.04
C GLU A 169 -11.89 8.21 -17.77
N PRO A 170 -13.14 8.23 -18.27
CA PRO A 170 -13.74 7.05 -18.93
C PRO A 170 -12.88 6.43 -20.03
N GLN A 171 -12.12 7.25 -20.78
CA GLN A 171 -11.23 6.81 -21.86
C GLN A 171 -9.76 6.67 -21.43
N ALA A 172 -9.39 7.06 -20.20
CA ALA A 172 -8.01 7.18 -19.74
C ALA A 172 -7.83 6.60 -18.34
N GLY A 173 -7.57 5.29 -18.27
CA GLY A 173 -7.19 4.58 -17.05
C GLY A 173 -5.68 4.40 -16.96
N SER A 174 -5.16 3.29 -17.50
CA SER A 174 -3.70 3.03 -17.56
C SER A 174 -2.98 3.97 -18.53
N ASP A 175 -3.63 4.37 -19.63
CA ASP A 175 -3.10 5.39 -20.56
C ASP A 175 -3.60 6.79 -20.20
N LEU A 176 -2.92 7.43 -19.25
CA LEU A 176 -3.21 8.80 -18.85
C LEU A 176 -2.94 9.84 -19.95
N GLY A 177 -2.23 9.47 -21.01
CA GLY A 177 -2.03 10.32 -22.19
C GLY A 177 -3.32 10.73 -22.91
N GLN A 178 -4.42 9.98 -22.68
CA GLN A 178 -5.73 10.23 -23.25
C GLN A 178 -6.60 11.22 -22.45
N LEU A 179 -6.12 11.77 -21.33
CA LEU A 179 -6.87 12.68 -20.47
C LEU A 179 -7.34 13.93 -21.25
N ARG A 180 -8.59 14.34 -21.00
CA ARG A 180 -9.27 15.47 -21.67
C ARG A 180 -9.68 16.61 -20.74
N THR A 181 -9.66 16.44 -19.41
CA THR A 181 -9.94 17.51 -18.44
C THR A 181 -9.04 18.71 -18.73
N ARG A 182 -9.65 19.91 -18.85
CA ARG A 182 -8.96 21.17 -19.21
C ARG A 182 -8.84 22.08 -18.01
N ALA A 183 -7.79 22.90 -18.03
CA ALA A 183 -7.54 23.94 -17.05
C ALA A 183 -7.22 25.24 -17.80
N GLU A 184 -8.06 26.26 -17.65
CA GLU A 184 -7.92 27.56 -18.31
C GLU A 184 -7.38 28.58 -17.32
N PRO A 185 -6.18 29.16 -17.55
CA PRO A 185 -5.61 30.20 -16.70
C PRO A 185 -6.52 31.47 -16.64
N GLN A 186 -6.64 32.05 -15.44
CA GLN A 186 -7.40 33.25 -15.17
C GLN A 186 -6.46 34.42 -14.84
N ALA A 187 -6.95 35.65 -14.94
CA ALA A 187 -6.17 36.87 -14.70
C ALA A 187 -5.67 37.02 -13.25
N ASP A 188 -6.35 36.36 -12.29
CA ASP A 188 -6.00 36.36 -10.86
C ASP A 188 -4.99 35.26 -10.49
N GLY A 189 -4.48 34.48 -11.46
CA GLY A 189 -3.55 33.38 -11.26
C GLY A 189 -4.23 32.05 -10.90
N SER A 190 -5.55 32.00 -10.79
CA SER A 190 -6.30 30.77 -10.65
C SER A 190 -6.47 30.03 -11.98
N LEU A 191 -7.01 28.82 -11.92
CA LEU A 191 -7.39 28.01 -13.07
C LEU A 191 -8.89 27.73 -13.03
N ARG A 192 -9.54 27.67 -14.18
CA ARG A 192 -10.89 27.11 -14.35
C ARG A 192 -10.79 25.70 -14.89
N ILE A 193 -11.20 24.73 -14.06
CA ILE A 193 -11.09 23.30 -14.36
C ILE A 193 -12.42 22.79 -14.89
N SER A 194 -12.42 22.15 -16.07
CA SER A 194 -13.61 21.55 -16.68
C SER A 194 -13.33 20.16 -17.23
N GLY A 195 -14.17 19.19 -16.86
CA GLY A 195 -14.05 17.80 -17.29
C GLY A 195 -14.69 16.83 -16.31
N ASN A 196 -14.58 15.55 -16.63
CA ASN A 196 -15.15 14.46 -15.84
C ASN A 196 -14.05 13.50 -15.41
N LYS A 197 -14.14 13.05 -14.16
CA LYS A 197 -13.25 12.04 -13.58
C LYS A 197 -14.09 10.89 -13.03
N ILE A 198 -13.60 9.66 -13.15
CA ILE A 198 -14.28 8.46 -12.63
C ILE A 198 -13.38 7.71 -11.66
N PHE A 199 -13.98 6.87 -10.83
CA PHE A 199 -13.30 6.06 -9.81
C PHE A 199 -12.51 6.89 -8.79
N ILE A 200 -13.03 8.08 -8.42
CA ILE A 200 -12.36 8.95 -7.47
C ILE A 200 -12.73 8.57 -6.05
N SER A 201 -11.78 7.92 -5.35
CA SER A 201 -11.92 7.57 -3.94
C SER A 201 -12.03 8.83 -3.10
N GLY A 202 -13.06 8.89 -2.24
CA GLY A 202 -13.30 10.05 -1.38
C GLY A 202 -13.53 11.37 -2.13
N GLY A 203 -13.98 11.33 -3.41
CA GLY A 203 -14.24 12.55 -4.18
C GLY A 203 -15.39 13.41 -3.63
N GLU A 204 -16.35 12.78 -2.96
CA GLU A 204 -17.40 13.44 -2.16
C GLU A 204 -17.73 12.55 -0.96
N HIS A 205 -17.87 13.13 0.21
CA HIS A 205 -18.21 12.46 1.46
C HIS A 205 -18.63 13.46 2.55
N ASP A 206 -19.09 12.94 3.70
CA ASP A 206 -19.55 13.70 4.88
C ASP A 206 -18.59 13.60 6.08
N LEU A 207 -17.33 13.14 5.89
CA LEU A 207 -16.36 13.01 6.97
C LEU A 207 -15.71 14.35 7.35
N THR A 208 -15.55 15.27 6.37
CA THR A 208 -14.95 16.59 6.55
C THR A 208 -15.72 17.64 5.76
N ASP A 209 -15.65 18.90 6.20
CA ASP A 209 -16.33 20.02 5.53
C ASP A 209 -15.72 20.32 4.15
N ASN A 210 -14.41 20.11 4.00
CA ASN A 210 -13.71 20.36 2.75
C ASN A 210 -12.94 19.12 2.29
N ILE A 211 -12.81 18.98 0.96
CA ILE A 211 -12.03 17.94 0.30
C ILE A 211 -11.13 18.63 -0.72
N VAL A 212 -9.83 18.35 -0.67
CA VAL A 212 -8.84 18.91 -1.58
C VAL A 212 -8.56 17.93 -2.71
N HIS A 213 -9.06 18.21 -3.90
CA HIS A 213 -8.81 17.37 -5.07
C HIS A 213 -7.49 17.75 -5.74
N LEU A 214 -6.60 16.79 -5.94
CA LEU A 214 -5.43 16.90 -6.80
C LEU A 214 -5.80 16.36 -8.18
N VAL A 215 -5.99 17.26 -9.15
CA VAL A 215 -6.62 16.97 -10.45
C VAL A 215 -5.58 17.02 -11.56
N LEU A 216 -5.36 15.91 -12.28
CA LEU A 216 -4.62 15.94 -13.55
C LEU A 216 -5.48 16.54 -14.66
N CYS A 217 -4.90 17.53 -15.36
CA CYS A 217 -5.57 18.32 -16.39
C CYS A 217 -4.60 18.75 -17.50
N ARG A 218 -5.12 19.40 -18.52
CA ARG A 218 -4.35 20.01 -19.63
C ARG A 218 -4.55 21.51 -19.65
N LEU A 219 -3.45 22.24 -19.68
CA LEU A 219 -3.44 23.66 -20.00
C LEU A 219 -3.67 23.88 -21.51
N PRO A 220 -4.05 25.10 -21.95
CA PRO A 220 -4.06 25.45 -23.37
C PRO A 220 -2.71 25.15 -24.03
N ASP A 221 -2.73 24.72 -25.28
CA ASP A 221 -1.55 24.41 -26.09
C ASP A 221 -0.61 23.33 -25.51
N ALA A 222 -1.13 22.51 -24.59
CA ALA A 222 -0.38 21.41 -23.98
C ALA A 222 0.00 20.36 -25.03
N PRO A 223 1.26 19.85 -25.02
CA PRO A 223 1.65 18.76 -25.89
C PRO A 223 0.78 17.51 -25.68
N ALA A 224 0.64 16.70 -26.73
CA ALA A 224 -0.09 15.44 -26.65
C ALA A 224 0.59 14.44 -25.70
N GLY A 225 -0.17 13.45 -25.25
CA GLY A 225 0.34 12.39 -24.37
C GLY A 225 0.57 12.87 -22.93
N THR A 226 1.33 12.09 -22.17
CA THR A 226 1.58 12.35 -20.75
C THR A 226 2.46 13.57 -20.48
N LYS A 227 3.26 14.00 -21.47
CA LYS A 227 4.14 15.18 -21.37
C LYS A 227 3.36 16.51 -21.35
N GLY A 228 2.06 16.50 -21.65
CA GLY A 228 1.21 17.70 -21.60
C GLY A 228 0.33 17.78 -20.36
N LEU A 229 0.49 16.88 -19.39
CA LEU A 229 -0.33 16.86 -18.19
C LEU A 229 0.21 17.83 -17.14
N SER A 230 -0.69 18.62 -16.57
CA SER A 230 -0.45 19.53 -15.44
C SER A 230 -1.27 19.08 -14.23
N LEU A 231 -0.88 19.50 -13.03
CA LEU A 231 -1.57 19.16 -11.79
C LEU A 231 -2.20 20.42 -11.20
N ALA A 232 -3.46 20.33 -10.80
CA ALA A 232 -4.18 21.41 -10.14
C ALA A 232 -4.71 20.98 -8.77
N LEU A 233 -4.63 21.86 -7.78
CA LEU A 233 -5.31 21.78 -6.50
C LEU A 233 -6.68 22.42 -6.64
N VAL A 234 -7.75 21.68 -6.38
CA VAL A 234 -9.14 22.09 -6.55
C VAL A 234 -9.92 21.74 -5.28
N PRO A 235 -10.16 22.70 -4.36
CA PRO A 235 -10.89 22.42 -3.13
C PRO A 235 -12.40 22.38 -3.39
N LYS A 236 -13.12 21.59 -2.60
CA LYS A 236 -14.59 21.51 -2.58
C LYS A 236 -15.21 22.82 -2.07
N VAL A 237 -14.59 23.44 -1.07
CA VAL A 237 -14.97 24.74 -0.52
C VAL A 237 -13.83 25.72 -0.77
N LEU A 238 -14.16 26.87 -1.40
CA LEU A 238 -13.19 27.90 -1.73
C LEU A 238 -12.71 28.69 -0.50
N PRO A 239 -11.60 29.43 -0.61
CA PRO A 239 -11.06 30.22 0.50
C PRO A 239 -12.00 31.26 1.09
N ASP A 240 -12.99 31.73 0.33
CA ASP A 240 -14.03 32.66 0.77
C ASP A 240 -15.23 31.97 1.45
N GLY A 241 -15.17 30.63 1.59
CA GLY A 241 -16.24 29.81 2.16
C GLY A 241 -17.33 29.40 1.18
N SER A 242 -17.30 29.85 -0.07
CA SER A 242 -18.28 29.45 -1.08
C SER A 242 -18.04 28.04 -1.60
N ARG A 243 -19.13 27.35 -2.01
CA ARG A 243 -19.04 26.04 -2.66
C ARG A 243 -18.45 26.18 -4.07
N ASN A 244 -17.43 25.39 -4.35
CA ASN A 244 -16.82 25.33 -5.68
C ASN A 244 -17.72 24.54 -6.66
N THR A 245 -17.54 24.77 -7.97
CA THR A 245 -18.33 24.15 -9.03
C THR A 245 -17.79 22.78 -9.44
N LEU A 246 -17.67 21.90 -8.45
CA LEU A 246 -17.38 20.47 -8.63
C LEU A 246 -18.51 19.64 -8.01
N PHE A 247 -18.92 18.58 -8.69
CA PHE A 247 -20.11 17.82 -8.38
C PHE A 247 -19.84 16.32 -8.43
N CYS A 248 -20.45 15.57 -7.52
CA CYS A 248 -20.50 14.12 -7.58
C CYS A 248 -21.74 13.69 -8.38
N ASP A 249 -21.57 13.15 -9.55
CA ASP A 249 -22.68 12.67 -10.40
C ASP A 249 -23.12 11.25 -10.05
N GLY A 250 -22.25 10.46 -9.40
CA GLY A 250 -22.56 9.10 -9.00
C GLY A 250 -21.53 8.50 -8.04
N VAL A 251 -21.96 7.44 -7.33
CA VAL A 251 -21.10 6.58 -6.53
C VAL A 251 -21.19 5.17 -7.09
N GLU A 252 -20.06 4.53 -7.32
CA GLU A 252 -19.98 3.20 -7.93
C GLU A 252 -20.52 2.11 -7.01
N LYS A 253 -21.31 1.19 -7.59
CA LYS A 253 -21.71 -0.06 -6.93
C LYS A 253 -20.63 -1.10 -7.17
N LYS A 254 -19.94 -1.50 -6.10
CA LYS A 254 -18.72 -2.30 -6.19
C LYS A 254 -18.88 -3.72 -5.65
N MET A 255 -17.98 -4.61 -6.03
CA MET A 255 -17.84 -5.96 -5.49
C MET A 255 -17.51 -5.94 -3.99
N GLY A 256 -16.52 -5.12 -3.59
CA GLY A 256 -16.02 -4.94 -2.24
C GLY A 256 -15.78 -3.47 -1.91
N ILE A 257 -15.22 -3.21 -0.73
CA ILE A 257 -15.00 -1.86 -0.16
C ILE A 257 -16.20 -0.93 -0.41
N LYS A 258 -17.42 -1.45 -0.18
CA LYS A 258 -18.65 -0.72 -0.49
C LYS A 258 -18.80 0.54 0.34
N ALA A 259 -18.17 0.56 1.51
CA ALA A 259 -18.13 1.70 2.42
C ALA A 259 -17.23 2.86 1.95
N SER A 260 -16.36 2.65 0.97
CA SER A 260 -15.57 3.70 0.34
C SER A 260 -16.36 4.38 -0.77
N ALA A 261 -16.58 5.69 -0.69
CA ALA A 261 -17.21 6.45 -1.75
C ALA A 261 -16.26 6.56 -2.96
N THR A 262 -16.56 5.80 -4.00
CA THR A 262 -15.85 5.82 -5.28
C THR A 262 -16.69 6.62 -6.25
N CYS A 263 -16.30 7.88 -6.51
CA CYS A 263 -17.14 8.89 -7.13
C CYS A 263 -16.87 9.06 -8.62
N ALA A 264 -17.94 9.33 -9.39
CA ALA A 264 -17.87 9.99 -10.68
C ALA A 264 -17.97 11.50 -10.43
N MET A 265 -16.88 12.23 -10.72
CA MET A 265 -16.77 13.66 -10.44
C MET A 265 -16.87 14.49 -11.72
N ARG A 266 -17.60 15.60 -11.66
CA ARG A 266 -17.74 16.57 -12.75
C ARG A 266 -17.28 17.95 -12.27
N TYR A 267 -16.40 18.56 -13.04
CA TYR A 267 -15.86 19.90 -12.82
C TYR A 267 -16.43 20.82 -13.87
N GLU A 268 -17.15 21.88 -13.47
CA GLU A 268 -17.80 22.86 -14.35
C GLU A 268 -17.19 24.25 -14.18
N GLY A 269 -15.98 24.45 -14.70
CA GLY A 269 -15.23 25.67 -14.47
C GLY A 269 -14.82 25.83 -13.00
N ALA A 270 -14.55 24.73 -12.31
CA ALA A 270 -14.14 24.73 -10.91
C ALA A 270 -12.84 25.53 -10.72
N THR A 271 -12.82 26.37 -9.70
CA THR A 271 -11.63 27.16 -9.37
C THR A 271 -10.57 26.28 -8.73
N GLY A 272 -9.34 26.39 -9.22
CA GLY A 272 -8.18 25.68 -8.69
C GLY A 272 -6.89 26.46 -8.91
N TRP A 273 -5.78 25.90 -8.47
CA TRP A 273 -4.45 26.47 -8.61
C TRP A 273 -3.45 25.44 -9.09
N LEU A 274 -2.51 25.87 -9.94
CA LEU A 274 -1.46 25.00 -10.45
C LEU A 274 -0.55 24.52 -9.30
N ILE A 275 -0.21 23.24 -9.32
CA ILE A 275 0.82 22.64 -8.48
C ILE A 275 1.99 22.22 -9.37
N GLY A 276 3.20 22.67 -9.04
CA GLY A 276 4.40 22.43 -9.81
C GLY A 276 4.44 23.21 -11.13
N GLU A 277 5.31 22.75 -12.02
CA GLU A 277 5.51 23.37 -13.33
C GLU A 277 4.44 22.95 -14.34
N PRO A 278 4.04 23.83 -15.28
CA PRO A 278 3.21 23.46 -16.41
C PRO A 278 3.76 22.23 -17.14
N HIS A 279 2.88 21.32 -17.52
CA HIS A 279 3.21 20.09 -18.25
C HIS A 279 4.12 19.08 -17.49
N ARG A 280 4.29 19.30 -16.19
CA ARG A 280 5.02 18.39 -15.28
C ARG A 280 4.10 17.73 -14.23
N GLY A 281 2.79 17.83 -14.43
CA GLY A 281 1.80 17.40 -13.44
C GLY A 281 1.84 15.91 -13.13
N LEU A 282 2.16 15.06 -14.10
CA LEU A 282 2.32 13.63 -13.84
C LEU A 282 3.55 13.34 -12.95
N ALA A 283 4.66 14.06 -13.16
CA ALA A 283 5.84 13.92 -12.31
C ALA A 283 5.56 14.37 -10.87
N ALA A 284 4.81 15.47 -10.68
CA ALA A 284 4.39 15.92 -9.36
C ALA A 284 3.44 14.91 -8.68
N MET A 285 2.49 14.35 -9.44
CA MET A 285 1.54 13.34 -8.94
C MET A 285 2.22 12.01 -8.55
N PHE A 286 3.41 11.71 -9.10
CA PHE A 286 4.13 10.47 -8.74
C PHE A 286 4.52 10.40 -7.27
N LEU A 287 4.67 11.52 -6.55
CA LEU A 287 4.89 11.48 -5.10
C LEU A 287 3.68 10.86 -4.39
N MET A 288 2.48 11.35 -4.71
CA MET A 288 1.23 10.78 -4.16
C MET A 288 1.04 9.32 -4.58
N MET A 289 1.27 9.00 -5.84
CA MET A 289 1.12 7.63 -6.36
C MET A 289 2.11 6.64 -5.74
N ASN A 290 3.35 7.04 -5.47
CA ASN A 290 4.34 6.14 -4.86
C ASN A 290 4.03 5.88 -3.38
N SER A 291 3.59 6.91 -2.63
CA SER A 291 3.07 6.75 -1.28
C SER A 291 1.87 5.79 -1.29
N ALA A 292 0.88 6.04 -2.15
CA ALA A 292 -0.29 5.19 -2.30
C ALA A 292 0.06 3.73 -2.67
N ARG A 293 1.08 3.48 -3.49
CA ARG A 293 1.49 2.12 -3.86
C ARG A 293 2.03 1.30 -2.68
N LEU A 294 2.78 1.91 -1.76
CA LEU A 294 3.21 1.24 -0.53
C LEU A 294 1.99 0.91 0.34
N HIS A 295 1.09 1.88 0.52
CA HIS A 295 -0.15 1.69 1.30
C HIS A 295 -1.03 0.58 0.69
N VAL A 296 -1.18 0.54 -0.63
CA VAL A 296 -1.91 -0.55 -1.31
C VAL A 296 -1.25 -1.92 -1.08
N GLY A 297 0.08 -1.99 -0.98
CA GLY A 297 0.78 -3.20 -0.54
C GLY A 297 0.39 -3.60 0.89
N LEU A 298 0.27 -2.63 1.80
CA LEU A 298 -0.18 -2.85 3.19
C LEU A 298 -1.65 -3.27 3.28
N GLN A 299 -2.53 -2.79 2.39
CA GLN A 299 -3.91 -3.31 2.27
C GLN A 299 -3.89 -4.82 1.99
N GLY A 300 -3.05 -5.27 1.06
CA GLY A 300 -2.88 -6.69 0.79
C GLY A 300 -2.39 -7.48 2.01
N LEU A 301 -1.42 -6.94 2.73
CA LEU A 301 -0.90 -7.53 3.97
C LEU A 301 -1.99 -7.57 5.06
N GLY A 302 -2.74 -6.50 5.27
CA GLY A 302 -3.83 -6.44 6.26
C GLY A 302 -4.89 -7.51 6.01
N HIS A 303 -5.33 -7.70 4.77
CA HIS A 303 -6.26 -8.76 4.40
C HIS A 303 -5.68 -10.17 4.61
N GLN A 304 -4.40 -10.38 4.28
CA GLN A 304 -3.70 -11.64 4.52
C GLN A 304 -3.64 -11.97 6.02
N GLU A 305 -3.27 -10.99 6.85
CA GLU A 305 -3.18 -11.16 8.31
C GLU A 305 -4.55 -11.45 8.92
N MET A 306 -5.57 -10.66 8.56
CA MET A 306 -6.95 -10.85 9.05
C MET A 306 -7.48 -12.26 8.73
N ALA A 307 -7.23 -12.75 7.52
CA ALA A 307 -7.63 -14.08 7.10
C ALA A 307 -6.86 -15.17 7.85
N ALA A 308 -5.55 -15.02 8.02
CA ALA A 308 -4.70 -15.99 8.71
C ALA A 308 -5.11 -16.18 10.18
N GLN A 309 -5.32 -15.09 10.92
CA GLN A 309 -5.73 -15.10 12.32
C GLN A 309 -7.08 -15.82 12.50
N ASN A 310 -8.08 -15.40 11.73
CA ASN A 310 -9.43 -15.95 11.86
C ASN A 310 -9.50 -17.41 11.39
N ALA A 311 -8.77 -17.79 10.33
CA ALA A 311 -8.66 -19.18 9.90
C ALA A 311 -8.07 -20.08 11.01
N ARG A 312 -7.05 -19.58 11.70
CA ARG A 312 -6.40 -20.31 12.81
C ARG A 312 -7.34 -20.49 13.99
N ARG A 313 -8.05 -19.41 14.41
CA ARG A 313 -9.04 -19.48 15.50
C ARG A 313 -10.16 -20.47 15.17
N TYR A 314 -10.75 -20.34 13.98
CA TYR A 314 -11.82 -21.23 13.53
C TYR A 314 -11.34 -22.69 13.49
N ALA A 315 -10.16 -22.95 12.94
CA ALA A 315 -9.63 -24.31 12.84
C ALA A 315 -9.31 -24.94 14.19
N ALA A 316 -8.94 -24.15 15.21
CA ALA A 316 -8.69 -24.63 16.56
C ALA A 316 -9.98 -25.06 17.29
N GLU A 317 -11.11 -24.41 16.99
CA GLU A 317 -12.40 -24.68 17.66
C GLU A 317 -13.28 -25.68 16.89
N ARG A 318 -13.20 -25.68 15.55
CA ARG A 318 -14.02 -26.55 14.71
C ARG A 318 -13.57 -28.01 14.80
N VAL A 319 -14.44 -28.90 15.26
CA VAL A 319 -14.18 -30.33 15.35
C VAL A 319 -14.80 -31.05 14.16
N GLN A 320 -14.01 -31.87 13.46
CA GLN A 320 -14.43 -32.84 12.46
C GLN A 320 -13.58 -34.10 12.55
N MET A 321 -14.15 -35.28 12.27
CA MET A 321 -13.45 -36.55 12.36
C MET A 321 -12.79 -36.78 13.75
N GLY A 322 -13.48 -36.36 14.83
CA GLY A 322 -13.10 -36.58 16.21
C GLY A 322 -11.99 -35.69 16.80
N ARG A 323 -11.53 -34.67 16.06
CA ARG A 323 -10.52 -33.70 16.52
C ARG A 323 -10.69 -32.30 15.91
N ALA A 324 -10.01 -31.32 16.48
CA ALA A 324 -9.97 -29.96 15.89
C ALA A 324 -9.42 -30.05 14.46
N ILE A 325 -10.02 -29.28 13.54
CA ILE A 325 -9.57 -29.36 12.14
C ILE A 325 -8.13 -28.84 11.95
N ALA A 326 -7.62 -28.00 12.85
CA ALA A 326 -6.22 -27.58 12.89
C ALA A 326 -5.23 -28.73 13.05
N GLU A 327 -5.67 -29.86 13.62
CA GLU A 327 -4.83 -31.06 13.83
C GLU A 327 -4.68 -31.91 12.57
N HIS A 328 -5.54 -31.70 11.55
CA HIS A 328 -5.43 -32.39 10.29
C HIS A 328 -4.25 -31.83 9.46
N PRO A 329 -3.36 -32.69 8.93
CA PRO A 329 -2.13 -32.26 8.27
C PRO A 329 -2.34 -31.27 7.13
N ALA A 330 -3.37 -31.47 6.31
CA ALA A 330 -3.67 -30.59 5.18
C ALA A 330 -4.11 -29.19 5.64
N VAL A 331 -4.95 -29.10 6.70
CA VAL A 331 -5.39 -27.83 7.28
C VAL A 331 -4.23 -27.11 7.95
N ARG A 332 -3.44 -27.83 8.77
CA ARG A 332 -2.25 -27.26 9.42
C ARG A 332 -1.29 -26.67 8.40
N LEU A 333 -1.05 -27.37 7.30
CA LEU A 333 -0.20 -26.89 6.21
C LEU A 333 -0.74 -25.58 5.61
N LEU A 334 -2.04 -25.51 5.34
CA LEU A 334 -2.67 -24.27 4.85
C LEU A 334 -2.49 -23.11 5.84
N LEU A 335 -2.75 -23.35 7.12
CA LEU A 335 -2.57 -22.36 8.19
C LEU A 335 -1.12 -21.87 8.29
N ASP A 336 -0.13 -22.78 8.21
CA ASP A 336 1.28 -22.42 8.24
C ASP A 336 1.70 -21.58 7.02
N ARG A 337 1.12 -21.87 5.86
CA ARG A 337 1.34 -21.05 4.64
C ARG A 337 0.74 -19.65 4.78
N LEU A 338 -0.46 -19.53 5.33
CA LEU A 338 -1.09 -18.23 5.57
C LEU A 338 -0.25 -17.37 6.52
N ASP A 339 0.22 -17.96 7.63
CA ASP A 339 1.03 -17.25 8.63
C ASP A 339 2.39 -16.82 8.08
N VAL A 340 3.14 -17.72 7.45
CA VAL A 340 4.48 -17.37 6.95
C VAL A 340 4.40 -16.33 5.85
N MET A 341 3.34 -16.34 5.05
CA MET A 341 3.12 -15.31 4.04
C MET A 341 2.79 -13.96 4.68
N ALA A 342 1.92 -13.88 5.69
CA ALA A 342 1.65 -12.65 6.41
C ALA A 342 2.93 -12.08 7.04
N GLN A 343 3.69 -12.92 7.76
CA GLN A 343 4.92 -12.49 8.43
C GLN A 343 6.02 -12.01 7.47
N SER A 344 6.26 -12.75 6.39
CA SER A 344 7.32 -12.39 5.43
C SER A 344 6.95 -11.16 4.59
N GLN A 345 5.69 -10.98 4.25
CA GLN A 345 5.20 -9.75 3.59
C GLN A 345 5.34 -8.52 4.51
N ARG A 346 5.07 -8.68 5.82
CA ARG A 346 5.28 -7.59 6.79
C ARG A 346 6.74 -7.14 6.80
N VAL A 347 7.68 -8.07 6.86
CA VAL A 347 9.12 -7.73 6.78
C VAL A 347 9.44 -6.99 5.49
N LEU A 348 8.93 -7.47 4.35
CA LEU A 348 9.16 -6.86 3.04
C LEU A 348 8.57 -5.44 2.95
N ALA A 349 7.32 -5.25 3.37
CA ALA A 349 6.64 -3.95 3.32
C ALA A 349 7.30 -2.95 4.28
N TYR A 350 7.65 -3.39 5.50
CA TYR A 350 8.34 -2.56 6.49
C TYR A 350 9.77 -2.22 6.05
N ARG A 351 10.49 -3.13 5.36
CA ARG A 351 11.78 -2.82 4.74
C ARG A 351 11.67 -1.73 3.68
N ALA A 352 10.59 -1.73 2.90
CA ALA A 352 10.34 -0.68 1.91
C ALA A 352 10.02 0.68 2.59
N ALA A 353 9.23 0.68 3.67
CA ALA A 353 8.96 1.88 4.46
C ALA A 353 10.25 2.43 5.10
N LEU A 354 11.07 1.56 5.71
CA LEU A 354 12.37 1.94 6.26
C LEU A 354 13.31 2.52 5.20
N ALA A 355 13.28 1.99 3.97
CA ALA A 355 14.08 2.55 2.88
C ALA A 355 13.67 3.99 2.53
N LEU A 356 12.37 4.33 2.61
CA LEU A 356 11.88 5.69 2.42
C LEU A 356 12.34 6.62 3.56
N ASP A 357 12.26 6.17 4.81
CA ASP A 357 12.77 6.92 5.97
C ASP A 357 14.27 7.24 5.83
N LEU A 358 15.07 6.22 5.47
CA LEU A 358 16.51 6.37 5.30
C LEU A 358 16.86 7.23 4.09
N ALA A 359 16.08 7.16 3.01
CA ALA A 359 16.27 7.96 1.81
C ALA A 359 16.06 9.47 2.07
N GLU A 360 15.22 9.83 3.02
CA GLU A 360 14.95 11.24 3.37
C GLU A 360 15.83 11.73 4.52
N HIS A 361 16.02 10.94 5.57
CA HIS A 361 16.49 11.41 6.87
C HIS A 361 17.87 10.90 7.30
N HIS A 362 18.47 9.90 6.62
CA HIS A 362 19.78 9.37 7.05
C HIS A 362 20.89 10.44 6.97
N GLY A 363 21.75 10.52 7.98
CA GLY A 363 22.83 11.53 8.03
C GLY A 363 23.83 11.42 6.86
N ASP A 364 24.13 10.20 6.39
CA ASP A 364 25.03 9.95 5.27
C ASP A 364 24.30 10.04 3.91
N GLY A 365 24.75 10.98 3.05
CA GLY A 365 24.20 11.18 1.69
C GLY A 365 24.30 9.95 0.77
N ALA A 366 25.34 9.14 0.90
CA ALA A 366 25.50 7.93 0.09
C ALA A 366 24.45 6.87 0.46
N VAL A 367 24.13 6.77 1.76
CA VAL A 367 23.04 5.90 2.24
C VAL A 367 21.69 6.42 1.72
N ARG A 368 21.43 7.74 1.79
CA ARG A 368 20.18 8.32 1.26
C ARG A 368 19.97 7.96 -0.20
N GLU A 369 20.96 8.17 -1.05
CA GLU A 369 20.84 7.87 -2.48
C GLU A 369 20.68 6.37 -2.77
N ARG A 370 21.36 5.51 -2.02
CA ARG A 370 21.18 4.06 -2.12
C ARG A 370 19.77 3.62 -1.73
N GLU A 371 19.30 4.05 -0.56
CA GLU A 371 17.98 3.66 -0.05
C GLU A 371 16.84 4.22 -0.91
N LYS A 372 17.02 5.40 -1.51
CA LYS A 372 16.09 5.94 -2.50
C LYS A 372 15.94 5.03 -3.72
N ARG A 373 17.05 4.48 -4.24
CA ARG A 373 17.02 3.51 -5.33
C ARG A 373 16.36 2.19 -4.89
N PHE A 374 16.67 1.73 -3.68
CA PHE A 374 16.06 0.51 -3.11
C PHE A 374 14.56 0.67 -2.91
N ALA A 375 14.10 1.78 -2.34
CA ALA A 375 12.68 2.08 -2.19
C ALA A 375 11.95 2.08 -3.55
N ALA A 376 12.56 2.71 -4.57
CA ALA A 376 12.01 2.74 -5.93
C ALA A 376 11.90 1.35 -6.57
N LEU A 377 12.83 0.42 -6.26
CA LEU A 377 12.80 -0.97 -6.73
C LEU A 377 11.77 -1.80 -5.94
N LEU A 378 11.69 -1.62 -4.63
CA LEU A 378 10.82 -2.40 -3.75
C LEU A 378 9.33 -2.06 -3.94
N THR A 379 8.99 -0.80 -4.19
CA THR A 379 7.61 -0.31 -4.25
C THR A 379 6.71 -1.12 -5.21
N PRO A 380 7.05 -1.34 -6.50
CA PRO A 380 6.22 -2.14 -7.40
C PRO A 380 6.11 -3.60 -6.96
N ILE A 381 7.16 -4.16 -6.35
CA ILE A 381 7.16 -5.54 -5.85
C ILE A 381 6.22 -5.67 -4.65
N VAL A 382 6.34 -4.77 -3.67
CA VAL A 382 5.46 -4.74 -2.49
C VAL A 382 4.00 -4.59 -2.92
N LYS A 383 3.70 -3.59 -3.76
CA LYS A 383 2.33 -3.36 -4.24
C LYS A 383 1.76 -4.59 -4.92
N ALA A 384 2.41 -5.13 -5.93
CA ALA A 384 1.86 -6.21 -6.73
C ALA A 384 1.81 -7.53 -5.96
N PHE A 385 2.89 -7.90 -5.28
CA PHE A 385 2.96 -9.18 -4.58
C PHE A 385 2.07 -9.22 -3.33
N CYS A 386 2.11 -8.20 -2.47
CA CYS A 386 1.30 -8.19 -1.26
C CYS A 386 -0.20 -8.17 -1.59
N THR A 387 -0.62 -7.42 -2.62
CA THR A 387 -2.03 -7.43 -3.05
C THR A 387 -2.44 -8.75 -3.70
N HIS A 388 -1.56 -9.41 -4.45
CA HIS A 388 -1.79 -10.74 -4.97
C HIS A 388 -2.04 -11.73 -3.82
N GLN A 389 -1.17 -11.76 -2.82
CA GLN A 389 -1.33 -12.60 -1.65
C GLN A 389 -2.54 -12.19 -0.81
N GLY A 390 -2.80 -10.90 -0.66
CA GLY A 390 -3.95 -10.35 0.06
C GLY A 390 -5.30 -10.74 -0.51
N PHE A 391 -5.36 -11.17 -1.79
CA PHE A 391 -6.53 -11.77 -2.40
C PHE A 391 -6.51 -13.30 -2.36
N HIS A 392 -5.42 -13.92 -2.78
CA HIS A 392 -5.32 -15.39 -2.90
C HIS A 392 -5.23 -16.09 -1.54
N GLY A 393 -4.62 -15.45 -0.54
CA GLY A 393 -4.56 -15.96 0.83
C GLY A 393 -5.94 -16.07 1.47
N PRO A 394 -6.72 -14.98 1.58
CA PRO A 394 -8.12 -15.04 2.04
C PRO A 394 -9.00 -16.00 1.24
N ALA A 395 -8.87 -16.04 -0.09
CA ALA A 395 -9.60 -16.99 -0.92
C ALA A 395 -9.27 -18.44 -0.58
N ALA A 396 -8.01 -18.76 -0.30
CA ALA A 396 -7.60 -20.09 0.18
C ALA A 396 -8.07 -20.35 1.63
N ALA A 397 -7.99 -19.33 2.50
CA ALA A 397 -8.43 -19.41 3.89
C ALA A 397 -9.94 -19.69 4.00
N LEU A 398 -10.77 -19.16 3.08
CA LEU A 398 -12.21 -19.39 3.05
C LEU A 398 -12.55 -20.89 3.09
N GLY A 399 -11.73 -21.72 2.46
CA GLY A 399 -11.87 -23.19 2.47
C GLY A 399 -11.81 -23.80 3.87
N VAL A 400 -11.19 -23.15 4.86
CA VAL A 400 -11.12 -23.63 6.25
C VAL A 400 -12.50 -23.66 6.90
N TRP A 401 -13.38 -22.73 6.55
CA TRP A 401 -14.78 -22.71 7.02
C TRP A 401 -15.70 -23.67 6.27
N GLY A 402 -15.27 -24.22 5.12
CA GLY A 402 -16.15 -24.97 4.24
C GLY A 402 -17.32 -24.12 3.76
N GLY A 403 -18.53 -24.67 3.74
CA GLY A 403 -19.74 -23.93 3.33
C GLY A 403 -20.03 -22.66 4.14
N TYR A 404 -19.64 -22.63 5.40
CA TYR A 404 -19.80 -21.44 6.24
C TYR A 404 -18.96 -20.23 5.78
N GLY A 405 -17.81 -20.45 5.12
CA GLY A 405 -17.01 -19.36 4.57
C GLY A 405 -17.67 -18.62 3.40
N TYR A 406 -18.71 -19.21 2.79
CA TYR A 406 -19.44 -18.64 1.65
C TYR A 406 -20.64 -17.78 2.05
N VAL A 407 -20.96 -17.69 3.34
CA VAL A 407 -22.09 -16.90 3.86
C VAL A 407 -21.60 -15.68 4.63
N HIS A 408 -22.37 -14.60 4.59
CA HIS A 408 -21.97 -13.28 5.10
C HIS A 408 -21.62 -13.26 6.59
N GLU A 409 -22.30 -14.08 7.39
CA GLU A 409 -22.19 -14.07 8.85
C GLU A 409 -20.80 -14.42 9.40
N TYR A 410 -19.93 -14.99 8.58
CA TYR A 410 -18.59 -15.41 9.01
C TYR A 410 -17.47 -14.44 8.60
N GLY A 411 -17.75 -13.41 7.80
CA GLY A 411 -16.86 -12.29 7.48
C GLY A 411 -15.72 -12.58 6.49
N ILE A 412 -15.31 -13.83 6.29
CA ILE A 412 -14.20 -14.16 5.37
C ILE A 412 -14.51 -13.82 3.92
N GLU A 413 -15.76 -13.98 3.47
CA GLU A 413 -16.16 -13.66 2.11
C GLU A 413 -16.06 -12.17 1.80
N GLN A 414 -16.36 -11.29 2.78
CA GLN A 414 -16.15 -9.85 2.66
C GLN A 414 -14.66 -9.53 2.45
N THR A 415 -13.77 -10.13 3.24
CA THR A 415 -12.32 -9.95 3.11
C THR A 415 -11.84 -10.32 1.70
N VAL A 416 -12.36 -11.42 1.12
CA VAL A 416 -12.02 -11.82 -0.27
C VAL A 416 -12.51 -10.77 -1.29
N ARG A 417 -13.73 -10.23 -1.11
CA ARG A 417 -14.27 -9.21 -2.01
C ARG A 417 -13.52 -7.88 -1.92
N ASP A 418 -13.23 -7.44 -0.70
CA ASP A 418 -12.56 -6.17 -0.45
C ASP A 418 -11.12 -6.17 -0.93
N ALA A 419 -10.40 -7.29 -0.76
CA ALA A 419 -9.00 -7.42 -1.19
C ALA A 419 -8.82 -7.34 -2.72
N ARG A 420 -9.83 -7.73 -3.52
CA ARG A 420 -9.67 -7.88 -4.97
C ARG A 420 -9.27 -6.59 -5.68
N ILE A 421 -9.80 -5.45 -5.24
CA ILE A 421 -9.55 -4.16 -5.90
C ILE A 421 -8.08 -3.72 -5.80
N ALA A 422 -7.39 -4.09 -4.73
CA ALA A 422 -5.99 -3.71 -4.51
C ALA A 422 -5.04 -4.22 -5.61
N MET A 423 -5.40 -5.30 -6.31
CA MET A 423 -4.65 -5.78 -7.47
C MET A 423 -4.86 -4.92 -8.73
N ILE A 424 -5.88 -4.06 -8.76
CA ILE A 424 -6.35 -3.39 -9.98
C ILE A 424 -6.01 -1.90 -9.97
N TYR A 425 -6.29 -1.17 -8.88
CA TYR A 425 -6.07 0.27 -8.83
C TYR A 425 -4.60 0.63 -8.51
N GLU A 426 -4.27 1.94 -8.57
CA GLU A 426 -2.90 2.50 -8.42
C GLU A 426 -1.88 1.90 -9.39
N GLY A 427 -2.38 1.53 -10.59
CA GLY A 427 -1.73 0.70 -11.58
C GLY A 427 -1.95 -0.77 -11.27
N THR A 428 -2.47 -1.53 -12.26
CA THR A 428 -2.69 -2.97 -12.09
C THR A 428 -1.38 -3.69 -11.74
N ASN A 429 -1.46 -4.89 -11.19
CA ASN A 429 -0.24 -5.65 -10.86
C ASN A 429 0.64 -5.87 -12.09
N GLU A 430 0.05 -6.05 -13.27
CA GLU A 430 0.76 -6.15 -14.55
C GLU A 430 1.50 -4.84 -14.91
N ILE A 431 0.90 -3.67 -14.64
CA ILE A 431 1.57 -2.38 -14.81
C ILE A 431 2.74 -2.23 -13.84
N GLN A 432 2.63 -2.72 -12.59
CA GLN A 432 3.74 -2.75 -11.65
C GLN A 432 4.86 -3.67 -12.15
N ALA A 433 4.52 -4.82 -12.71
CA ALA A 433 5.47 -5.75 -13.29
C ALA A 433 6.24 -5.13 -14.48
N ILE A 434 5.53 -4.44 -15.36
CA ILE A 434 6.14 -3.70 -16.48
C ILE A 434 7.04 -2.56 -15.97
N ASP A 435 6.60 -1.80 -14.96
CA ASP A 435 7.40 -0.74 -14.33
C ASP A 435 8.69 -1.30 -13.72
N LEU A 436 8.61 -2.42 -13.00
CA LEU A 436 9.77 -3.14 -12.48
C LEU A 436 10.73 -3.54 -13.60
N ALA A 437 10.23 -4.24 -14.62
CA ALA A 437 11.05 -4.76 -15.69
C ALA A 437 11.75 -3.66 -16.51
N GLN A 438 10.98 -2.66 -16.98
CA GLN A 438 11.49 -1.64 -17.90
C GLN A 438 12.24 -0.52 -17.18
N ARG A 439 11.64 0.03 -16.11
CA ARG A 439 12.14 1.27 -15.49
C ARG A 439 13.09 1.03 -14.33
N LYS A 440 12.98 -0.12 -13.65
CA LYS A 440 13.77 -0.41 -12.45
C LYS A 440 14.94 -1.36 -12.73
N LEU A 441 14.74 -2.30 -13.64
CA LEU A 441 15.77 -3.31 -13.95
C LEU A 441 16.50 -3.02 -15.25
N LEU A 442 15.79 -2.84 -16.36
CA LEU A 442 16.44 -2.67 -17.65
C LEU A 442 17.11 -1.31 -17.80
N ALA A 443 16.49 -0.23 -17.27
CA ALA A 443 16.97 1.14 -17.42
C ALA A 443 18.34 1.39 -16.76
N ASP A 444 18.64 0.73 -15.61
CA ASP A 444 19.94 0.82 -14.92
C ASP A 444 20.83 -0.43 -15.12
N GLY A 445 20.38 -1.34 -15.98
CA GLY A 445 21.08 -2.58 -16.27
C GLY A 445 21.06 -3.60 -15.12
N GLY A 446 20.14 -3.45 -14.17
CA GLY A 446 20.01 -4.30 -12.98
C GLY A 446 20.94 -3.90 -11.83
N THR A 447 21.68 -2.81 -11.96
CA THR A 447 22.69 -2.38 -10.97
C THR A 447 22.09 -2.27 -9.56
N THR A 448 20.96 -1.58 -9.42
CA THR A 448 20.28 -1.41 -8.12
C THR A 448 19.81 -2.75 -7.56
N ALA A 449 19.27 -3.63 -8.40
CA ALA A 449 18.78 -4.94 -7.96
C ALA A 449 19.92 -5.85 -7.50
N PHE A 450 21.06 -5.86 -8.22
CA PHE A 450 22.24 -6.62 -7.80
C PHE A 450 22.82 -6.08 -6.49
N GLU A 451 22.93 -4.75 -6.33
CA GLU A 451 23.37 -4.12 -5.09
C GLU A 451 22.48 -4.53 -3.90
N LEU A 452 21.15 -4.49 -4.09
CA LEU A 452 20.20 -4.93 -3.07
C LEU A 452 20.36 -6.43 -2.76
N LEU A 453 20.34 -7.30 -3.77
CA LEU A 453 20.45 -8.75 -3.57
C LEU A 453 21.78 -9.14 -2.92
N ASP A 454 22.90 -8.50 -3.27
CA ASP A 454 24.21 -8.75 -2.66
C ASP A 454 24.22 -8.31 -1.18
N ALA A 455 23.60 -7.18 -0.84
CA ALA A 455 23.45 -6.73 0.53
C ALA A 455 22.59 -7.72 1.36
N LEU A 456 21.42 -8.11 0.85
CA LEU A 456 20.49 -9.05 1.52
C LEU A 456 21.10 -10.45 1.68
N ARG A 457 21.82 -10.92 0.66
CA ARG A 457 22.56 -12.18 0.69
C ARG A 457 23.60 -12.22 1.80
N ALA A 458 24.32 -11.13 2.02
CA ALA A 458 25.34 -11.05 3.06
C ALA A 458 24.77 -11.23 4.47
N GLU A 459 23.50 -10.99 4.68
CA GLU A 459 22.80 -11.15 5.96
C GLU A 459 22.35 -12.60 6.24
N LEU A 460 22.48 -13.51 5.26
CA LEU A 460 22.08 -14.91 5.37
C LEU A 460 23.30 -15.84 5.57
N ALA A 461 23.14 -16.88 6.37
CA ALA A 461 24.20 -17.83 6.66
C ALA A 461 24.59 -18.66 5.42
N THR A 462 25.88 -18.99 5.28
CA THR A 462 26.36 -19.89 4.23
C THR A 462 25.82 -21.29 4.42
N GLY A 463 25.34 -21.93 3.35
CA GLY A 463 24.70 -23.26 3.39
C GLY A 463 23.23 -23.25 3.83
N ASP A 464 22.64 -22.07 4.03
CA ASP A 464 21.19 -21.94 4.23
C ASP A 464 20.47 -22.07 2.87
N PRO A 465 19.46 -22.95 2.74
CA PRO A 465 18.70 -23.09 1.49
C PRO A 465 17.99 -21.80 1.04
N LEU A 466 17.75 -20.85 1.95
CA LEU A 466 17.21 -19.53 1.63
C LEU A 466 18.25 -18.66 0.94
N ARG A 467 19.51 -18.71 1.42
CA ARG A 467 20.64 -18.05 0.74
C ARG A 467 20.92 -18.64 -0.63
N ASP A 468 20.93 -19.99 -0.74
CA ASP A 468 21.12 -20.67 -2.02
C ASP A 468 20.05 -20.26 -3.04
N PHE A 469 18.82 -20.03 -2.57
CA PHE A 469 17.73 -19.52 -3.43
C PHE A 469 17.98 -18.06 -3.87
N VAL A 470 18.48 -17.19 -2.99
CA VAL A 470 18.85 -15.81 -3.35
C VAL A 470 20.00 -15.82 -4.37
N ASP A 471 21.00 -16.69 -4.19
CA ASP A 471 22.13 -16.85 -5.14
C ASP A 471 21.65 -17.32 -6.52
N ALA A 472 20.77 -18.31 -6.57
CA ALA A 472 20.17 -18.80 -7.81
C ALA A 472 19.33 -17.71 -8.50
N SER A 473 18.53 -16.97 -7.72
CA SER A 473 17.69 -15.88 -8.23
C SER A 473 18.52 -14.74 -8.83
N ARG A 474 19.66 -14.42 -8.21
CA ARG A 474 20.60 -13.44 -8.73
C ARG A 474 21.16 -13.87 -10.10
N ALA A 475 21.48 -15.14 -10.26
CA ALA A 475 21.92 -15.69 -11.55
C ALA A 475 20.80 -15.66 -12.60
N HIS A 476 19.56 -16.00 -12.21
CA HIS A 476 18.40 -15.91 -13.09
C HIS A 476 18.13 -14.47 -13.54
N LEU A 477 18.25 -13.49 -12.64
CA LEU A 477 18.12 -12.08 -12.99
C LEU A 477 19.17 -11.64 -14.02
N GLN A 478 20.43 -12.11 -13.87
CA GLN A 478 21.49 -11.84 -14.85
C GLN A 478 21.12 -12.39 -16.23
N ASP A 479 20.70 -13.65 -16.31
CA ASP A 479 20.29 -14.30 -17.56
C ASP A 479 19.07 -13.59 -18.18
N TRP A 480 18.07 -13.25 -17.36
CA TRP A 480 16.89 -12.50 -17.82
C TRP A 480 17.28 -11.16 -18.44
N LEU A 481 18.14 -10.37 -17.78
CA LEU A 481 18.60 -9.07 -18.28
C LEU A 481 19.36 -9.19 -19.62
N GLU A 482 20.19 -10.21 -19.77
CA GLU A 482 20.93 -10.46 -21.00
C GLU A 482 19.99 -10.78 -22.17
N ARG A 483 18.94 -11.58 -21.93
CA ARG A 483 17.93 -11.92 -22.94
C ARG A 483 17.03 -10.72 -23.25
N ALA A 484 16.52 -10.02 -22.25
CA ALA A 484 15.64 -8.87 -22.42
C ALA A 484 16.29 -7.71 -23.18
N ARG A 485 17.62 -7.56 -23.10
CA ARG A 485 18.36 -6.59 -23.92
C ARG A 485 18.41 -6.97 -25.41
N ARG A 486 18.34 -8.26 -25.73
CA ARG A 486 18.35 -8.77 -27.12
C ARG A 486 16.96 -8.75 -27.73
N ASP A 487 15.94 -9.01 -26.91
CA ASP A 487 14.54 -9.06 -27.35
C ASP A 487 13.64 -8.33 -26.35
N SER A 488 13.14 -7.17 -26.75
CA SER A 488 12.25 -6.35 -25.92
C SER A 488 10.82 -6.90 -25.81
N SER A 489 10.39 -7.83 -26.69
CA SER A 489 9.07 -8.45 -26.61
C SER A 489 8.96 -9.34 -25.36
N LEU A 490 10.06 -9.96 -24.99
CA LEU A 490 10.22 -10.74 -23.77
C LEU A 490 9.79 -10.01 -22.50
N LEU A 491 10.05 -8.70 -22.44
CA LEU A 491 9.69 -7.89 -21.28
C LEU A 491 8.21 -7.94 -20.94
N LEU A 492 7.34 -7.91 -21.94
CA LEU A 492 5.89 -7.86 -21.71
C LEU A 492 5.35 -9.24 -21.32
N GLU A 493 5.91 -10.30 -21.88
CA GLU A 493 5.44 -11.67 -21.64
C GLU A 493 5.92 -12.22 -20.29
N SER A 494 7.15 -11.85 -19.87
CA SER A 494 7.78 -12.37 -18.66
C SER A 494 7.67 -11.49 -17.42
N ALA A 495 7.15 -10.26 -17.55
CA ALA A 495 7.19 -9.24 -16.49
C ALA A 495 6.51 -9.69 -15.18
N ASP A 496 5.36 -10.33 -15.27
CA ASP A 496 4.62 -10.81 -14.10
C ASP A 496 5.38 -11.91 -13.36
N ASP A 497 5.86 -12.93 -14.08
CA ASP A 497 6.65 -14.00 -13.50
C ASP A 497 7.99 -13.49 -12.95
N LEU A 498 8.64 -12.53 -13.61
CA LEU A 498 9.83 -11.85 -13.10
C LEU A 498 9.55 -11.16 -11.76
N LEU A 499 8.45 -10.39 -11.65
CA LEU A 499 8.06 -9.73 -10.40
C LEU A 499 7.83 -10.75 -9.28
N HIS A 500 7.09 -11.81 -9.56
CA HIS A 500 6.84 -12.87 -8.58
C HIS A 500 8.13 -13.62 -8.19
N GLY A 501 9.05 -13.88 -9.12
CA GLY A 501 10.37 -14.45 -8.84
C GLY A 501 11.19 -13.57 -7.91
N MET A 502 11.26 -12.26 -8.21
CA MET A 502 11.92 -11.26 -7.36
C MET A 502 11.27 -11.17 -5.97
N ALA A 503 9.94 -11.16 -5.89
CA ALA A 503 9.23 -11.12 -4.62
C ALA A 503 9.57 -12.33 -3.74
N HIS A 504 9.52 -13.55 -4.28
CA HIS A 504 9.89 -14.75 -3.52
C HIS A 504 11.36 -14.73 -3.08
N THR A 505 12.25 -14.10 -3.86
CA THR A 505 13.65 -13.91 -3.49
C THR A 505 13.78 -12.99 -2.26
N LEU A 506 13.04 -11.89 -2.25
CA LEU A 506 13.01 -10.97 -1.11
C LEU A 506 12.33 -11.60 0.13
N LEU A 507 11.29 -12.41 -0.07
CA LEU A 507 10.68 -13.16 1.03
C LEU A 507 11.61 -14.25 1.58
N ALA A 508 12.44 -14.89 0.75
CA ALA A 508 13.46 -15.84 1.23
C ALA A 508 14.45 -15.15 2.16
N TRP A 509 14.91 -13.95 1.80
CA TRP A 509 15.69 -13.11 2.70
C TRP A 509 14.93 -12.80 3.99
N ALA A 510 13.69 -12.31 3.91
CA ALA A 510 12.87 -11.94 5.07
C ALA A 510 12.72 -13.11 6.06
N VAL A 511 12.41 -14.32 5.54
CA VAL A 511 12.27 -15.53 6.35
C VAL A 511 13.62 -15.95 6.96
N GLY A 512 14.72 -15.83 6.22
CA GLY A 512 16.06 -16.10 6.73
C GLY A 512 16.46 -15.14 7.85
N ARG A 513 16.16 -13.84 7.72
CA ARG A 513 16.36 -12.84 8.78
C ARG A 513 15.55 -13.18 10.03
N MET A 514 14.26 -13.51 9.87
CA MET A 514 13.43 -13.95 11.00
C MET A 514 13.96 -15.22 11.65
N ALA A 515 14.43 -16.20 10.87
CA ALA A 515 15.03 -17.42 11.39
C ALA A 515 16.30 -17.14 12.21
N ASN A 516 17.18 -16.25 11.72
CA ASN A 516 18.39 -15.84 12.42
C ASN A 516 18.06 -15.08 13.72
N ALA A 517 17.06 -14.20 13.69
CA ALA A 517 16.61 -13.41 14.82
C ALA A 517 15.84 -14.26 15.87
N ALA A 518 15.29 -15.41 15.47
CA ALA A 518 14.46 -16.28 16.34
C ALA A 518 15.19 -16.75 17.61
N GLN A 519 16.51 -16.76 17.62
CA GLN A 519 17.31 -17.09 18.83
C GLN A 519 17.07 -16.10 19.98
N ARG A 520 16.55 -14.90 19.70
CA ARG A 520 16.23 -13.86 20.68
C ARG A 520 14.80 -13.96 21.23
N LEU A 521 14.01 -14.92 20.69
CA LEU A 521 12.64 -15.15 21.11
C LEU A 521 12.57 -16.22 22.23
N PRO A 522 11.50 -16.22 23.05
CA PRO A 522 11.19 -17.34 23.92
C PRO A 522 11.12 -18.68 23.16
N ASP A 523 11.48 -19.79 23.81
CA ASP A 523 11.62 -21.10 23.18
C ASP A 523 10.42 -21.54 22.32
N ALA A 524 9.19 -21.30 22.80
CA ALA A 524 7.98 -21.65 22.07
C ALA A 524 7.83 -20.81 20.77
N ALA A 525 8.09 -19.51 20.84
CA ALA A 525 8.05 -18.62 19.68
C ALA A 525 9.19 -18.94 18.69
N ALA A 526 10.39 -19.23 19.19
CA ALA A 526 11.51 -19.69 18.37
C ALA A 526 11.22 -21.01 17.66
N ALA A 527 10.58 -21.97 18.34
CA ALA A 527 10.14 -23.21 17.72
C ALA A 527 9.08 -22.99 16.65
N ARG A 528 8.13 -22.09 16.91
CA ARG A 528 7.11 -21.70 15.90
C ARG A 528 7.77 -21.08 14.68
N GLN A 529 8.72 -20.15 14.86
CA GLN A 529 9.43 -19.52 13.76
C GLN A 529 10.20 -20.54 12.91
N ARG A 530 10.87 -21.53 13.54
CA ARG A 530 11.51 -22.63 12.80
C ARG A 530 10.52 -23.46 11.98
N ALA A 531 9.34 -23.74 12.53
CA ALA A 531 8.30 -24.47 11.80
C ALA A 531 7.80 -23.69 10.58
N LEU A 532 7.59 -22.37 10.71
CA LEU A 532 7.19 -21.49 9.62
C LEU A 532 8.27 -21.37 8.56
N THR A 533 9.54 -21.26 8.94
CA THR A 533 10.69 -21.31 8.02
C THR A 533 10.68 -22.60 7.20
N GLY A 534 10.46 -23.75 7.87
CA GLY A 534 10.33 -25.05 7.20
C GLY A 534 9.13 -25.12 6.25
N ALA A 535 8.00 -24.48 6.58
CA ALA A 535 6.84 -24.38 5.71
C ALA A 535 7.15 -23.53 4.46
N PHE A 536 7.83 -22.39 4.63
CA PHE A 536 8.27 -21.52 3.52
C PHE A 536 9.17 -22.30 2.55
N VAL A 537 10.20 -22.94 3.07
CA VAL A 537 11.15 -23.74 2.25
C VAL A 537 10.44 -24.83 1.44
N ARG A 538 9.47 -25.51 2.04
CA ARG A 538 8.75 -26.60 1.36
C ARG A 538 7.74 -26.12 0.31
N HIS A 539 7.13 -24.93 0.51
CA HIS A 539 5.95 -24.54 -0.28
C HIS A 539 6.14 -23.26 -1.06
N ALA A 540 6.83 -22.26 -0.53
CA ALA A 540 7.00 -20.97 -1.19
C ALA A 540 8.23 -20.95 -2.12
N LEU A 541 9.36 -21.54 -1.72
CA LEU A 541 10.54 -21.60 -2.58
C LEU A 541 10.28 -22.33 -3.91
N PRO A 542 9.55 -23.48 -3.97
CA PRO A 542 9.19 -24.09 -5.24
C PRO A 542 8.35 -23.17 -6.16
N GLN A 543 7.46 -22.36 -5.58
CA GLN A 543 6.72 -21.37 -6.36
C GLN A 543 7.64 -20.30 -6.94
N GLY A 544 8.55 -19.77 -6.14
CA GLY A 544 9.55 -18.80 -6.59
C GLY A 544 10.44 -19.35 -7.74
N ARG A 545 10.85 -20.63 -7.64
CA ARG A 545 11.58 -21.32 -8.73
C ARG A 545 10.76 -21.40 -10.01
N LEU A 546 9.49 -21.78 -9.89
CA LEU A 546 8.58 -21.86 -11.04
C LEU A 546 8.42 -20.50 -11.74
N HIS A 547 8.30 -19.41 -10.97
CA HIS A 547 8.23 -18.07 -11.55
C HIS A 547 9.52 -17.67 -12.27
N TRP A 548 10.69 -17.96 -11.70
CA TRP A 548 11.96 -17.74 -12.39
C TRP A 548 12.10 -18.58 -13.67
N GLU A 549 11.71 -19.86 -13.64
CA GLU A 549 11.69 -20.73 -14.82
C GLU A 549 10.78 -20.17 -15.92
N ARG A 550 9.59 -19.70 -15.57
CA ARG A 550 8.65 -19.09 -16.52
C ARG A 550 9.15 -17.77 -17.09
N ALA A 551 9.72 -16.91 -16.23
CA ALA A 551 10.31 -15.66 -16.66
C ALA A 551 11.44 -15.88 -17.70
N LEU A 552 12.21 -16.94 -17.55
CA LEU A 552 13.26 -17.32 -18.48
C LEU A 552 12.73 -18.10 -19.70
N ALA A 553 11.68 -18.90 -19.56
CA ALA A 553 11.11 -19.69 -20.65
C ALA A 553 10.43 -18.83 -21.72
N ALA A 554 9.76 -17.75 -21.32
CA ALA A 554 9.17 -16.76 -22.25
C ALA A 554 10.20 -16.17 -23.21
N ALA A 555 11.49 -16.31 -22.88
CA ALA A 555 12.66 -15.87 -23.64
C ALA A 555 13.23 -16.89 -24.61
N ALA A 556 12.66 -18.08 -24.70
CA ALA A 556 13.15 -19.06 -25.65
C ALA A 556 12.61 -18.72 -27.05
N PRO A 557 13.45 -18.68 -28.11
CA PRO A 557 12.95 -18.55 -29.47
C PRO A 557 12.00 -19.73 -29.75
N ALA A 558 10.83 -19.41 -30.33
CA ALA A 558 9.83 -20.39 -30.76
C ALA A 558 10.40 -21.38 -31.79
#